data_280770762471400d31925b75464af2bf
#
_entry.id   280770762471400d31925b75464af2bf
#
_cell.length_a   1.000
_cell.length_b   1.000
_cell.length_c   1.000
_cell.angle_alpha   90.00
_cell.angle_beta   90.00
_cell.angle_gamma   90.00
#
_symmetry.space_group_name_H-M   'P 1'
#
loop_
_entity.id
_entity.type
_entity.pdbx_description
1 polymer ?
#
loop_
_entity_poly.entity_id
_entity_poly.type
_entity_poly.pdbx_seq_one_letter_code
_entity_poly.pdbx_strand_id
1 'polypeptide(L)'
;QYSCKLGYRFLKDEMEFSRLEEPPDYEKGLCKAIWSLESPNKVKHLIWRACKNSLPTKGNLVRRHIITDQSCDRCSGGCEDILHAVWSCTKLDVVWGAMDLWRFRAQSTFQNFGELMAWVIKNDKSPELFAMFVWSIWTQRNQLRTQQPCCSTSHLAQSANDRFLEFKAVQPATLPSQRQQQVTWSPPAPNAFKINYDGAIFADTNRSGI
;
A
#
# COMPACT_ATOMS: atom_id res chain seq x y z
N GLN A 1 -21.38 -32.10 -8.86
CA GLN A 1 -20.31 -31.66 -9.79
C GLN A 1 -19.70 -30.35 -9.24
N TYR A 2 -18.42 -30.36 -8.90
CA TYR A 2 -17.71 -29.16 -8.42
C TYR A 2 -17.55 -28.16 -9.59
N SER A 3 -17.95 -26.90 -9.38
CA SER A 3 -17.74 -25.84 -10.36
C SER A 3 -17.02 -24.66 -9.69
N CYS A 4 -16.23 -23.90 -10.44
CA CYS A 4 -15.55 -22.68 -9.94
C CYS A 4 -16.55 -21.72 -9.26
N LYS A 5 -17.79 -21.64 -9.77
CA LYS A 5 -18.86 -20.82 -9.21
C LYS A 5 -19.30 -21.30 -7.81
N LEU A 6 -19.34 -22.62 -7.60
CA LEU A 6 -19.67 -23.24 -6.30
C LEU A 6 -18.53 -23.03 -5.30
N GLY A 7 -17.27 -23.19 -5.72
CA GLY A 7 -16.11 -22.89 -4.90
C GLY A 7 -16.05 -21.43 -4.48
N TYR A 8 -16.37 -20.49 -5.39
CA TYR A 8 -16.42 -19.06 -5.05
C TYR A 8 -17.54 -18.72 -4.06
N ARG A 9 -18.72 -19.35 -4.20
CA ARG A 9 -19.82 -19.18 -3.24
C ARG A 9 -19.43 -19.72 -1.87
N PHE A 10 -18.88 -20.93 -1.81
CA PHE A 10 -18.43 -21.53 -0.56
C PHE A 10 -17.41 -20.64 0.17
N LEU A 11 -16.39 -20.16 -0.54
CA LEU A 11 -15.40 -19.25 0.03
C LEU A 11 -16.02 -17.92 0.49
N LYS A 12 -17.02 -17.41 -0.22
CA LYS A 12 -17.72 -16.19 0.16
C LYS A 12 -18.55 -16.39 1.42
N ASP A 13 -19.27 -17.50 1.51
CA ASP A 13 -20.10 -17.85 2.68
C ASP A 13 -19.21 -18.12 3.91
N GLU A 14 -18.05 -18.76 3.73
CA GLU A 14 -17.05 -18.97 4.79
C GLU A 14 -16.41 -17.64 5.24
N MET A 15 -16.13 -16.72 4.30
CA MET A 15 -15.67 -15.37 4.61
C MET A 15 -16.74 -14.51 5.31
N GLU A 16 -18.01 -14.64 4.96
CA GLU A 16 -19.12 -13.96 5.63
C GLU A 16 -19.33 -14.52 7.04
N PHE A 17 -19.19 -15.82 7.25
CA PHE A 17 -19.26 -16.44 8.58
C PHE A 17 -18.08 -16.03 9.47
N SER A 18 -16.87 -15.87 8.89
CA SER A 18 -15.69 -15.34 9.58
C SER A 18 -15.74 -13.84 9.88
N ARG A 19 -16.70 -13.10 9.29
CA ARG A 19 -16.93 -11.66 9.49
C ARG A 19 -17.89 -11.35 10.64
N LEU A 20 -18.26 -12.32 11.47
CA LEU A 20 -19.09 -12.10 12.66
C LEU A 20 -18.38 -11.29 13.76
N GLU A 21 -17.05 -11.09 13.65
CA GLU A 21 -16.37 -10.08 14.45
C GLU A 21 -16.46 -8.73 13.73
N GLU A 22 -17.07 -7.74 14.35
CA GLU A 22 -17.07 -6.37 13.84
C GLU A 22 -15.61 -5.94 13.56
N PRO A 23 -15.34 -5.34 12.39
CA PRO A 23 -14.00 -4.85 12.12
C PRO A 23 -13.57 -3.85 13.21
N PRO A 24 -12.32 -3.88 13.67
CA PRO A 24 -11.83 -2.97 14.68
C PRO A 24 -12.20 -1.52 14.35
N ASP A 25 -12.51 -0.70 15.36
CA ASP A 25 -12.97 0.68 15.16
C ASP A 25 -12.06 1.52 14.29
N TYR A 26 -10.74 1.24 14.30
CA TYR A 26 -9.79 1.94 13.44
C TYR A 26 -9.98 1.61 11.93
N GLU A 27 -10.58 0.49 11.57
CA GLU A 27 -10.83 0.13 10.16
C GLU A 27 -11.98 0.93 9.55
N LYS A 28 -12.91 1.42 10.41
CA LYS A 28 -14.03 2.26 9.97
C LYS A 28 -13.47 3.60 9.46
N GLY A 29 -13.52 3.79 8.15
CA GLY A 29 -13.03 5.02 7.51
C GLY A 29 -11.56 5.03 7.11
N LEU A 30 -10.72 4.13 7.62
CA LEU A 30 -9.27 4.07 7.30
C LEU A 30 -9.03 3.95 5.79
N CYS A 31 -9.80 3.10 5.10
CA CYS A 31 -9.68 2.93 3.66
C CYS A 31 -9.93 4.26 2.92
N LYS A 32 -11.01 4.98 3.27
CA LYS A 32 -11.32 6.30 2.67
C LYS A 32 -10.21 7.30 2.97
N ALA A 33 -9.70 7.33 4.20
CA ALA A 33 -8.62 8.22 4.60
C ALA A 33 -7.33 7.95 3.83
N ILE A 34 -6.95 6.66 3.63
CA ILE A 34 -5.78 6.29 2.82
C ILE A 34 -5.92 6.79 1.37
N TRP A 35 -7.10 6.61 0.76
CA TRP A 35 -7.30 7.04 -0.62
C TRP A 35 -7.41 8.55 -0.79
N SER A 36 -7.72 9.30 0.27
CA SER A 36 -7.72 10.76 0.26
C SER A 36 -6.34 11.40 0.51
N LEU A 37 -5.30 10.64 0.88
CA LEU A 37 -3.96 11.17 1.06
C LEU A 37 -3.44 11.86 -0.22
N GLU A 38 -2.78 13.00 -0.06
CA GLU A 38 -2.08 13.68 -1.15
C GLU A 38 -0.73 13.01 -1.41
N SER A 39 -0.76 11.83 -1.99
CA SER A 39 0.44 11.03 -2.31
C SER A 39 0.24 10.21 -3.59
N PRO A 40 1.33 9.74 -4.24
CA PRO A 40 1.22 8.94 -5.47
C PRO A 40 0.35 7.70 -5.28
N ASN A 41 -0.44 7.32 -6.28
CA ASN A 41 -1.33 6.16 -6.20
C ASN A 41 -0.60 4.85 -5.83
N LYS A 42 0.64 4.66 -6.31
CA LYS A 42 1.48 3.50 -5.95
C LYS A 42 1.76 3.43 -4.45
N VAL A 43 1.91 4.59 -3.78
CA VAL A 43 2.11 4.69 -2.34
C VAL A 43 0.83 4.35 -1.60
N LYS A 44 -0.31 4.95 -1.97
CA LYS A 44 -1.64 4.63 -1.40
C LYS A 44 -1.94 3.15 -1.49
N HIS A 45 -1.67 2.56 -2.65
CA HIS A 45 -1.89 1.13 -2.89
C HIS A 45 -1.03 0.26 -1.98
N LEU A 46 0.24 0.63 -1.76
CA LEU A 46 1.11 -0.07 -0.83
C LEU A 46 0.57 0.01 0.60
N ILE A 47 0.21 1.21 1.07
CA ILE A 47 -0.33 1.44 2.42
C ILE A 47 -1.61 0.61 2.62
N TRP A 48 -2.53 0.65 1.67
CA TRP A 48 -3.76 -0.15 1.72
C TRP A 48 -3.46 -1.65 1.83
N ARG A 49 -2.54 -2.18 1.00
CA ARG A 49 -2.12 -3.58 1.07
C ARG A 49 -1.43 -3.93 2.39
N ALA A 50 -0.66 -3.01 2.95
CA ALA A 50 -0.03 -3.17 4.25
C ALA A 50 -1.09 -3.29 5.36
N CYS A 51 -2.09 -2.41 5.37
CA CYS A 51 -3.21 -2.48 6.32
C CYS A 51 -4.02 -3.78 6.20
N LYS A 52 -4.11 -4.36 5.00
CA LYS A 52 -4.79 -5.65 4.74
C LYS A 52 -3.88 -6.87 4.92
N ASN A 53 -2.70 -6.70 5.49
CA ASN A 53 -1.70 -7.76 5.69
C ASN A 53 -1.44 -8.60 4.42
N SER A 54 -1.46 -7.95 3.24
CA SER A 54 -1.37 -8.62 1.94
C SER A 54 -0.03 -8.44 1.23
N LEU A 55 0.95 -7.79 1.88
CA LEU A 55 2.31 -7.67 1.35
C LEU A 55 3.11 -8.97 1.52
N PRO A 56 4.03 -9.29 0.59
CA PRO A 56 4.85 -10.50 0.63
C PRO A 56 6.03 -10.33 1.61
N THR A 57 5.73 -10.17 2.90
CA THR A 57 6.73 -10.28 3.98
C THR A 57 7.19 -11.72 4.12
N LYS A 58 8.34 -11.96 4.76
CA LYS A 58 8.79 -13.34 5.00
C LYS A 58 7.78 -14.12 5.84
N GLY A 59 7.21 -13.53 6.88
CA GLY A 59 6.15 -14.16 7.67
C GLY A 59 4.93 -14.57 6.82
N ASN A 60 4.49 -13.70 5.90
CA ASN A 60 3.39 -14.01 4.98
C ASN A 60 3.77 -15.08 3.96
N LEU A 61 5.02 -15.12 3.50
CA LEU A 61 5.51 -16.13 2.56
C LEU A 61 5.66 -17.51 3.24
N VAL A 62 6.13 -17.55 4.49
CA VAL A 62 6.18 -18.80 5.28
C VAL A 62 4.77 -19.34 5.51
N ARG A 63 3.82 -18.49 5.89
CA ARG A 63 2.42 -18.88 6.06
C ARG A 63 1.78 -19.46 4.80
N ARG A 64 2.27 -19.04 3.63
CA ARG A 64 1.85 -19.55 2.31
C ARG A 64 2.71 -20.73 1.83
N HIS A 65 3.61 -21.25 2.65
CA HIS A 65 4.53 -22.34 2.31
C HIS A 65 5.44 -22.07 1.09
N ILE A 66 5.76 -20.77 0.83
CA ILE A 66 6.64 -20.39 -0.30
C ILE A 66 8.11 -20.42 0.13
N ILE A 67 8.40 -20.06 1.38
CA ILE A 67 9.73 -20.10 1.99
C ILE A 67 9.62 -20.71 3.40
N THR A 68 10.75 -21.10 3.99
CA THR A 68 10.81 -21.69 5.34
C THR A 68 11.34 -20.73 6.40
N ASP A 69 12.18 -19.77 6.01
CA ASP A 69 12.77 -18.79 6.91
C ASP A 69 11.94 -17.50 6.96
N GLN A 70 11.54 -17.11 8.18
CA GLN A 70 10.77 -15.89 8.43
C GLN A 70 11.61 -14.76 9.05
N SER A 71 12.91 -14.96 9.29
CA SER A 71 13.78 -13.99 9.94
C SER A 71 13.99 -12.74 9.07
N CYS A 72 14.07 -11.57 9.69
CA CYS A 72 14.26 -10.30 9.00
C CYS A 72 15.66 -10.21 8.39
N ASP A 73 15.78 -9.93 7.08
CA ASP A 73 17.05 -9.79 6.38
C ASP A 73 17.90 -8.60 6.86
N ARG A 74 17.30 -7.60 7.52
CA ARG A 74 18.03 -6.42 8.03
C ARG A 74 18.65 -6.65 9.41
N CYS A 75 17.91 -7.22 10.34
CA CYS A 75 18.37 -7.37 11.73
C CYS A 75 18.64 -8.81 12.14
N SER A 76 18.32 -9.78 11.28
CA SER A 76 18.41 -11.22 11.55
C SER A 76 17.64 -11.69 12.79
N GLY A 77 16.77 -10.81 13.34
CA GLY A 77 15.94 -11.09 14.52
C GLY A 77 14.47 -11.26 14.15
N GLY A 78 13.78 -12.09 14.88
CA GLY A 78 12.31 -12.21 14.85
C GLY A 78 11.66 -12.47 13.50
N CYS A 79 10.34 -12.67 13.54
CA CYS A 79 9.51 -12.83 12.35
C CYS A 79 9.36 -11.49 11.62
N GLU A 80 9.64 -11.46 10.32
CA GLU A 80 9.38 -10.30 9.48
C GLU A 80 7.90 -10.26 9.09
N ASP A 81 7.06 -9.69 9.93
CA ASP A 81 5.72 -9.23 9.57
C ASP A 81 5.77 -7.82 8.93
N ILE A 82 4.62 -7.26 8.59
CA ILE A 82 4.55 -5.93 7.96
C ILE A 82 5.04 -4.84 8.91
N LEU A 83 4.62 -4.90 10.17
CA LEU A 83 5.00 -3.91 11.16
C LEU A 83 6.51 -3.93 11.40
N HIS A 84 7.10 -5.12 11.51
CA HIS A 84 8.55 -5.27 11.63
C HIS A 84 9.28 -4.76 10.38
N ALA A 85 8.82 -5.12 9.19
CA ALA A 85 9.49 -4.79 7.94
C ALA A 85 9.61 -3.27 7.69
N VAL A 86 8.63 -2.47 8.14
CA VAL A 86 8.57 -1.03 7.85
C VAL A 86 8.64 -0.14 9.09
N TRP A 87 8.43 -0.65 10.29
CA TRP A 87 8.36 0.16 11.51
C TRP A 87 9.26 -0.33 12.62
N SER A 88 9.05 -1.51 13.19
CA SER A 88 9.65 -1.92 14.47
C SER A 88 11.07 -2.52 14.36
N CYS A 89 11.60 -2.79 13.14
CA CYS A 89 12.95 -3.28 12.98
C CYS A 89 13.98 -2.28 13.53
N THR A 90 14.89 -2.74 14.40
CA THR A 90 15.92 -1.89 15.03
C THR A 90 16.86 -1.23 14.04
N LYS A 91 17.09 -1.86 12.88
CA LYS A 91 17.90 -1.26 11.79
C LYS A 91 17.23 -0.07 11.12
N LEU A 92 15.95 0.17 11.37
CA LEU A 92 15.22 1.35 10.91
C LEU A 92 15.27 2.52 11.89
N ASP A 93 15.91 2.38 13.07
CA ASP A 93 16.02 3.45 14.05
C ASP A 93 16.70 4.68 13.44
N VAL A 94 17.73 4.48 12.62
CA VAL A 94 18.42 5.57 11.92
C VAL A 94 17.50 6.31 10.92
N VAL A 95 16.54 5.61 10.31
CA VAL A 95 15.60 6.22 9.36
C VAL A 95 14.55 7.04 10.11
N TRP A 96 13.94 6.44 11.11
CA TRP A 96 12.86 7.08 11.87
C TRP A 96 13.38 8.12 12.84
N GLY A 97 14.60 7.95 13.39
CA GLY A 97 15.27 8.90 14.30
C GLY A 97 15.77 10.17 13.61
N ALA A 98 15.92 10.15 12.27
CA ALA A 98 16.31 11.34 11.50
C ALA A 98 15.25 12.45 11.52
N MET A 99 14.03 12.14 11.97
CA MET A 99 12.90 13.07 12.03
C MET A 99 12.37 13.18 13.46
N ASP A 100 12.33 14.39 13.99
CA ASP A 100 11.80 14.66 15.34
C ASP A 100 10.33 14.20 15.52
N LEU A 101 9.58 14.15 14.43
CA LEU A 101 8.20 13.71 14.40
C LEU A 101 8.01 12.26 14.89
N TRP A 102 9.06 11.43 14.84
CA TRP A 102 8.96 9.99 15.06
C TRP A 102 9.62 9.51 16.36
N ARG A 103 9.99 10.43 17.26
CA ARG A 103 10.56 10.10 18.58
C ARG A 103 9.65 9.21 19.42
N PHE A 104 8.32 9.28 19.21
CA PHE A 104 7.36 8.43 19.92
C PHE A 104 7.43 6.95 19.53
N ARG A 105 8.17 6.58 18.46
CA ARG A 105 8.30 5.18 18.03
C ARG A 105 8.77 4.25 19.17
N ALA A 106 9.69 4.71 19.99
CA ALA A 106 10.21 3.96 21.13
C ALA A 106 9.17 3.78 22.27
N GLN A 107 8.14 4.62 22.31
CA GLN A 107 7.12 4.66 23.36
C GLN A 107 5.79 4.04 22.96
N SER A 108 5.62 3.76 21.68
CA SER A 108 4.33 3.30 21.14
C SER A 108 4.43 1.85 20.66
N THR A 109 3.51 1.01 21.12
CA THR A 109 3.36 -0.36 20.65
C THR A 109 2.06 -0.48 19.87
N PHE A 110 2.14 -1.02 18.66
CA PHE A 110 0.99 -1.30 17.81
C PHE A 110 0.92 -2.80 17.53
N GLN A 111 -0.27 -3.36 17.46
CA GLN A 111 -0.46 -4.79 17.19
C GLN A 111 -0.31 -5.11 15.70
N ASN A 112 -0.68 -4.18 14.83
CA ASN A 112 -0.60 -4.34 13.37
C ASN A 112 -0.40 -2.98 12.67
N PHE A 113 -0.08 -3.04 11.39
CA PHE A 113 0.18 -1.84 10.58
C PHE A 113 -1.08 -0.96 10.39
N GLY A 114 -2.26 -1.56 10.35
CA GLY A 114 -3.53 -0.80 10.23
C GLY A 114 -3.75 0.11 11.44
N GLU A 115 -3.50 -0.39 12.64
CA GLU A 115 -3.57 0.39 13.87
C GLU A 115 -2.57 1.55 13.87
N LEU A 116 -1.31 1.29 13.49
CA LEU A 116 -0.29 2.33 13.33
C LEU A 116 -0.73 3.41 12.34
N MET A 117 -1.22 3.02 11.17
CA MET A 117 -1.65 3.97 10.14
C MET A 117 -2.87 4.79 10.59
N ALA A 118 -3.84 4.16 11.24
CA ALA A 118 -4.99 4.85 11.82
C ALA A 118 -4.56 5.88 12.88
N TRP A 119 -3.59 5.51 13.72
CA TRP A 119 -3.03 6.41 14.72
C TRP A 119 -2.30 7.60 14.07
N VAL A 120 -1.50 7.37 13.02
CA VAL A 120 -0.79 8.42 12.27
C VAL A 120 -1.77 9.44 11.68
N ILE A 121 -2.85 8.96 11.06
CA ILE A 121 -3.90 9.80 10.48
C ILE A 121 -4.65 10.57 11.58
N LYS A 122 -5.09 9.88 12.63
CA LYS A 122 -5.87 10.48 13.72
C LYS A 122 -5.11 11.60 14.44
N ASN A 123 -3.80 11.47 14.57
CA ASN A 123 -2.96 12.44 15.28
C ASN A 123 -2.26 13.42 14.35
N ASP A 124 -2.64 13.46 13.07
CA ASP A 124 -2.07 14.33 12.02
C ASP A 124 -0.53 14.34 12.02
N LYS A 125 0.07 13.14 12.04
CA LYS A 125 1.52 12.96 12.04
C LYS A 125 2.09 12.91 10.63
N SER A 126 1.71 13.89 9.79
CA SER A 126 2.10 13.99 8.38
C SER A 126 1.91 12.66 7.64
N PRO A 127 0.66 12.16 7.51
CA PRO A 127 0.39 10.81 7.02
C PRO A 127 0.90 10.59 5.59
N GLU A 128 0.98 11.63 4.76
CA GLU A 128 1.54 11.56 3.40
C GLU A 128 3.05 11.31 3.44
N LEU A 129 3.77 12.03 4.30
CA LEU A 129 5.20 11.86 4.48
C LEU A 129 5.50 10.48 5.07
N PHE A 130 4.74 10.07 6.10
CA PHE A 130 4.82 8.72 6.66
C PHE A 130 4.65 7.64 5.59
N ALA A 131 3.61 7.76 4.76
CA ALA A 131 3.34 6.83 3.67
C ALA A 131 4.51 6.76 2.67
N MET A 132 5.15 7.90 2.37
CA MET A 132 6.33 7.97 1.50
C MET A 132 7.53 7.27 2.11
N PHE A 133 7.76 7.42 3.42
CA PHE A 133 8.80 6.69 4.15
C PHE A 133 8.56 5.19 4.11
N VAL A 134 7.36 4.74 4.45
CA VAL A 134 6.98 3.32 4.39
C VAL A 134 7.22 2.74 2.99
N TRP A 135 6.82 3.49 1.95
CA TRP A 135 7.05 3.07 0.56
C TRP A 135 8.55 2.95 0.23
N SER A 136 9.36 3.91 0.67
CA SER A 136 10.81 3.91 0.44
C SER A 136 11.50 2.74 1.18
N ILE A 137 11.13 2.51 2.44
CA ILE A 137 11.63 1.39 3.25
C ILE A 137 11.26 0.05 2.61
N TRP A 138 10.01 -0.10 2.18
CA TRP A 138 9.54 -1.31 1.51
C TRP A 138 10.25 -1.57 0.18
N THR A 139 10.46 -0.51 -0.61
CA THR A 139 11.18 -0.59 -1.88
C THR A 139 12.62 -1.05 -1.66
N GLN A 140 13.35 -0.42 -0.73
CA GLN A 140 14.71 -0.83 -0.38
C GLN A 140 14.77 -2.28 0.11
N ARG A 141 13.83 -2.69 0.98
CA ARG A 141 13.74 -4.07 1.46
C ARG A 141 13.60 -5.06 0.31
N ASN A 142 12.80 -4.75 -0.69
CA ASN A 142 12.63 -5.62 -1.86
C ASN A 142 13.88 -5.65 -2.73
N GLN A 143 14.54 -4.52 -2.93
CA GLN A 143 15.82 -4.44 -3.64
C GLN A 143 16.89 -5.30 -2.95
N LEU A 144 17.01 -5.21 -1.62
CA LEU A 144 17.92 -6.07 -0.84
C LEU A 144 17.66 -7.56 -1.08
N ARG A 145 16.39 -7.98 -1.03
CA ARG A 145 16.01 -9.39 -1.26
C ARG A 145 16.30 -9.89 -2.66
N THR A 146 16.21 -9.02 -3.65
CA THR A 146 16.46 -9.36 -5.05
C THR A 146 17.89 -9.03 -5.47
N GLN A 147 18.76 -8.70 -4.52
CA GLN A 147 20.17 -8.34 -4.75
C GLN A 147 20.36 -7.20 -5.76
N GLN A 148 19.36 -6.30 -5.83
CA GLN A 148 19.42 -5.12 -6.66
C GLN A 148 20.18 -3.98 -5.95
N PRO A 149 20.85 -3.10 -6.70
CA PRO A 149 21.45 -1.89 -6.12
C PRO A 149 20.42 -1.07 -5.37
N CYS A 150 20.71 -0.68 -4.14
CA CYS A 150 19.82 0.16 -3.33
C CYS A 150 20.64 1.18 -2.51
N CYS A 151 19.99 2.26 -2.11
CA CYS A 151 20.60 3.23 -1.21
C CYS A 151 20.81 2.62 0.18
N SER A 152 21.80 3.14 0.91
CA SER A 152 22.02 2.74 2.30
C SER A 152 20.85 3.19 3.18
N THR A 153 20.65 2.51 4.32
CA THR A 153 19.60 2.84 5.26
C THR A 153 19.75 4.27 5.82
N SER A 154 20.99 4.77 5.94
CA SER A 154 21.26 6.14 6.40
C SER A 154 20.78 7.22 5.41
N HIS A 155 20.77 6.94 4.11
CA HIS A 155 20.29 7.88 3.08
C HIS A 155 18.79 7.73 2.78
N LEU A 156 18.15 6.71 3.33
CA LEU A 156 16.75 6.41 3.01
C LEU A 156 15.79 7.52 3.46
N ALA A 157 16.04 8.09 4.63
CA ALA A 157 15.22 9.19 5.17
C ALA A 157 15.27 10.41 4.25
N GLN A 158 16.48 10.82 3.86
CA GLN A 158 16.66 11.94 2.93
C GLN A 158 15.98 11.65 1.59
N SER A 159 16.23 10.49 0.99
CA SER A 159 15.62 10.09 -0.27
C SER A 159 14.08 10.05 -0.23
N ALA A 160 13.49 9.64 0.90
CA ALA A 160 12.03 9.64 1.07
C ALA A 160 11.47 11.06 1.14
N ASN A 161 12.16 11.94 1.87
CA ASN A 161 11.78 13.35 1.99
C ASN A 161 11.89 14.09 0.65
N ASP A 162 13.00 13.89 -0.09
CA ASP A 162 13.20 14.52 -1.39
C ASP A 162 12.10 14.12 -2.38
N ARG A 163 11.74 12.84 -2.44
CA ARG A 163 10.63 12.35 -3.28
C ARG A 163 9.28 12.92 -2.87
N PHE A 164 9.07 13.13 -1.59
CA PHE A 164 7.85 13.76 -1.10
C PHE A 164 7.76 15.23 -1.53
N LEU A 165 8.86 15.98 -1.40
CA LEU A 165 8.93 17.38 -1.82
C LEU A 165 8.81 17.53 -3.35
N GLU A 166 9.49 16.65 -4.11
CA GLU A 166 9.38 16.60 -5.57
C GLU A 166 7.92 16.35 -5.99
N PHE A 167 7.25 15.36 -5.37
CA PHE A 167 5.85 15.09 -5.66
C PHE A 167 4.96 16.30 -5.37
N LYS A 168 5.15 16.98 -4.24
CA LYS A 168 4.39 18.19 -3.92
C LYS A 168 4.64 19.34 -4.91
N ALA A 169 5.88 19.50 -5.36
CA ALA A 169 6.24 20.57 -6.30
C ALA A 169 5.62 20.39 -7.69
N VAL A 170 5.38 19.15 -8.11
CA VAL A 170 4.81 18.81 -9.43
C VAL A 170 3.29 18.81 -9.43
N GLN A 171 2.65 18.80 -8.25
CA GLN A 171 1.18 18.87 -8.21
C GLN A 171 0.71 20.24 -8.72
N PRO A 172 -0.13 20.28 -9.77
CA PRO A 172 -0.74 21.54 -10.18
C PRO A 172 -1.56 22.06 -8.99
N ALA A 173 -1.42 23.38 -8.72
CA ALA A 173 -2.32 24.04 -7.78
C ALA A 173 -3.75 23.59 -8.12
N THR A 174 -4.45 23.03 -7.14
CA THR A 174 -5.80 22.49 -7.34
C THR A 174 -6.71 23.59 -7.84
N LEU A 175 -6.83 23.69 -9.17
CA LEU A 175 -7.96 24.41 -9.75
C LEU A 175 -9.21 23.69 -9.22
N PRO A 176 -10.20 24.43 -8.73
CA PRO A 176 -11.43 23.83 -8.25
C PRO A 176 -11.95 22.92 -9.36
N SER A 177 -12.00 21.63 -9.07
CA SER A 177 -12.51 20.63 -9.99
C SER A 177 -13.90 21.09 -10.42
N GLN A 178 -14.01 21.57 -11.66
CA GLN A 178 -15.32 21.68 -12.28
C GLN A 178 -15.95 20.30 -12.10
N ARG A 179 -17.07 20.24 -11.38
CA ARG A 179 -17.87 19.02 -11.25
C ARG A 179 -18.13 18.51 -12.66
N GLN A 180 -17.30 17.58 -13.12
CA GLN A 180 -17.64 16.82 -14.29
C GLN A 180 -19.01 16.22 -13.99
N GLN A 181 -20.01 16.58 -14.81
CA GLN A 181 -21.31 15.92 -14.75
C GLN A 181 -21.00 14.42 -14.78
N GLN A 182 -21.43 13.72 -13.73
CA GLN A 182 -21.29 12.27 -13.68
C GLN A 182 -22.08 11.72 -14.87
N VAL A 183 -21.35 11.42 -15.95
CA VAL A 183 -21.94 10.70 -17.07
C VAL A 183 -22.19 9.27 -16.59
N THR A 184 -23.39 9.03 -16.11
CA THR A 184 -23.83 7.68 -15.75
C THR A 184 -23.96 6.85 -17.03
N TRP A 185 -23.47 5.62 -16.96
CA TRP A 185 -23.65 4.69 -18.08
C TRP A 185 -25.16 4.49 -18.32
N SER A 186 -25.60 4.67 -19.57
CA SER A 186 -26.96 4.36 -20.01
C SER A 186 -26.91 3.30 -21.11
N PRO A 187 -27.87 2.36 -21.13
CA PRO A 187 -27.97 1.42 -22.23
C PRO A 187 -28.22 2.16 -23.56
N PRO A 188 -27.81 1.59 -24.70
CA PRO A 188 -28.13 2.16 -25.99
C PRO A 188 -29.64 2.18 -26.24
N ALA A 189 -30.07 3.08 -27.11
CA ALA A 189 -31.47 3.15 -27.54
C ALA A 189 -31.93 1.80 -28.15
N PRO A 190 -33.24 1.51 -28.19
CA PRO A 190 -33.76 0.33 -28.87
C PRO A 190 -33.23 0.28 -30.31
N ASN A 191 -32.77 -0.88 -30.76
CA ASN A 191 -32.14 -1.14 -32.07
C ASN A 191 -30.76 -0.48 -32.29
N ALA A 192 -30.07 -0.01 -31.23
CA ALA A 192 -28.71 0.44 -31.29
C ALA A 192 -27.78 -0.48 -30.46
N PHE A 193 -26.51 -0.57 -30.86
CA PHE A 193 -25.49 -1.33 -30.14
C PHE A 193 -24.44 -0.37 -29.63
N LYS A 194 -23.94 -0.63 -28.41
CA LYS A 194 -22.81 0.07 -27.81
C LYS A 194 -21.60 -0.86 -27.83
N ILE A 195 -20.62 -0.54 -28.65
CA ILE A 195 -19.39 -1.30 -28.78
C ILE A 195 -18.31 -0.60 -27.95
N ASN A 196 -17.75 -1.30 -26.98
CA ASN A 196 -16.54 -0.86 -26.30
C ASN A 196 -15.36 -1.59 -26.96
N TYR A 197 -14.33 -0.83 -27.32
CA TYR A 197 -13.08 -1.39 -27.84
C TYR A 197 -11.92 -0.77 -27.06
N ASP A 198 -10.88 -1.56 -26.88
CA ASP A 198 -9.58 -1.12 -26.35
C ASP A 198 -8.54 -1.31 -27.45
N GLY A 199 -7.65 -0.35 -27.62
CA GLY A 199 -6.63 -0.36 -28.65
C GLY A 199 -5.26 -0.10 -28.05
N ALA A 200 -4.27 -0.93 -28.40
CA ALA A 200 -2.88 -0.71 -28.05
C ALA A 200 -2.11 -0.11 -29.25
N ILE A 201 -1.29 0.90 -28.98
CA ILE A 201 -0.37 1.49 -29.95
C ILE A 201 1.06 1.07 -29.56
N PHE A 202 1.72 0.38 -30.48
CA PHE A 202 3.12 -0.01 -30.35
C PHE A 202 3.98 0.99 -31.12
N ALA A 203 4.42 2.06 -30.43
CA ALA A 203 5.16 3.16 -31.05
C ALA A 203 6.46 2.69 -31.74
N ASP A 204 7.15 1.73 -31.15
CA ASP A 204 8.43 1.20 -31.66
C ASP A 204 8.30 0.45 -33.00
N THR A 205 7.12 -0.06 -33.30
CA THR A 205 6.85 -0.82 -34.51
C THR A 205 5.88 -0.12 -35.45
N ASN A 206 5.38 1.07 -35.08
CA ASN A 206 4.34 1.82 -35.78
C ASN A 206 3.12 0.93 -36.18
N ARG A 207 2.71 0.09 -35.22
CA ARG A 207 1.57 -0.82 -35.34
C ARG A 207 0.54 -0.54 -34.25
N SER A 208 -0.72 -0.79 -34.58
CA SER A 208 -1.82 -0.82 -33.63
C SER A 208 -2.47 -2.19 -33.61
N GLY A 209 -2.98 -2.58 -32.45
CA GLY A 209 -3.74 -3.82 -32.26
C GLY A 209 -5.03 -3.54 -31.50
N ILE A 210 -6.08 -4.31 -31.76
CA ILE A 210 -7.37 -4.32 -31.05
C ILE A 210 -7.46 -5.61 -30.25
#